data_4d404698de744c06437e8ec29b1c047c
#
_entry.id   4d404698de744c06437e8ec29b1c047c
#
_cell.length_a   1.000
_cell.length_b   1.000
_cell.length_c   1.000
_cell.angle_alpha   90.00
_cell.angle_beta   90.00
_cell.angle_gamma   90.00
#
_symmetry.space_group_name_H-M   'P 1'
#
loop_
_entity.id
_entity.type
_entity.pdbx_description
1 polymer ?
#
loop_
_entity_poly.entity_id
_entity_poly.type
_entity_poly.pdbx_seq_one_letter_code
_entity_poly.pdbx_strand_id
1 'polypeptide(L)'
;MLADYHVHSEFSDDSVFPVNDVCALAIVRGIDEICFTDHVDFEIRPDWDEYRADPSCAPIIEGQPSINVDYERYFPTIAEARDRFAGELTVKTGMEFGVQSHTIGRFDELFERFAGEWDFTILSIHQVGNQEFWNGTFQQGRTQDEYNMGYYEEMLRVAQRFDHWSVLGHLDLIKRYDQAGPWPDANARDIVAEILEEAIRRGKGIELNTSSIRYGLTDLTPSTELLRLYRDLGGRILTIGSDSHKPEHLGAHIPMMRERLKDIGFTEFCTFQDMEPMFHKL
;
A
#
# COMPACT_ATOMS: atom_id res chain seq x y z
N MET A 1 -17.60 -7.36 -10.19
CA MET A 1 -16.26 -7.77 -9.80
C MET A 1 -15.92 -7.17 -8.46
N LEU A 2 -15.46 -7.97 -7.51
CA LEU A 2 -14.94 -7.55 -6.22
C LEU A 2 -13.45 -7.85 -6.20
N ALA A 3 -12.61 -6.83 -5.97
CA ALA A 3 -11.17 -6.97 -5.96
C ALA A 3 -10.58 -6.35 -4.70
N ASP A 4 -9.51 -6.96 -4.15
CA ASP A 4 -8.74 -6.47 -3.02
C ASP A 4 -7.27 -6.31 -3.42
N TYR A 5 -6.82 -5.07 -3.50
CA TYR A 5 -5.50 -4.73 -4.04
C TYR A 5 -4.50 -4.27 -2.97
N HIS A 6 -4.75 -4.69 -1.71
CA HIS A 6 -3.81 -4.47 -0.61
C HIS A 6 -3.96 -5.60 0.42
N VAL A 7 -3.19 -6.67 0.23
CA VAL A 7 -3.30 -7.91 1.00
C VAL A 7 -1.91 -8.40 1.39
N HIS A 8 -1.71 -8.59 2.70
CA HIS A 8 -0.47 -9.14 3.27
C HIS A 8 -0.64 -10.61 3.60
N SER A 9 0.45 -11.34 3.48
CA SER A 9 0.53 -12.77 3.74
C SER A 9 1.62 -13.09 4.77
N GLU A 10 1.92 -14.37 4.93
CA GLU A 10 3.04 -14.86 5.75
C GLU A 10 4.43 -14.35 5.32
N PHE A 11 4.51 -13.59 4.24
CA PHE A 11 5.74 -12.96 3.77
C PHE A 11 5.96 -11.56 4.33
N SER A 12 4.93 -10.92 4.89
CA SER A 12 5.08 -9.68 5.67
C SER A 12 5.46 -9.99 7.12
N ASP A 13 6.30 -9.17 7.71
CA ASP A 13 6.77 -9.34 9.09
C ASP A 13 5.68 -9.15 10.17
N ASP A 14 4.54 -8.58 9.80
CA ASP A 14 3.38 -8.31 10.65
C ASP A 14 2.11 -9.11 10.26
N SER A 15 2.29 -10.15 9.43
CA SER A 15 1.23 -11.10 9.09
C SER A 15 1.73 -12.55 9.16
N VAL A 16 0.84 -13.44 9.60
CA VAL A 16 1.10 -14.91 9.65
C VAL A 16 0.10 -15.67 8.80
N PHE A 17 -0.63 -14.99 7.91
CA PHE A 17 -1.72 -15.57 7.17
C PHE A 17 -1.21 -16.23 5.88
N PRO A 18 -1.22 -17.59 5.77
CA PRO A 18 -0.63 -18.29 4.64
C PRO A 18 -1.30 -17.93 3.32
N VAL A 19 -0.52 -17.76 2.26
CA VAL A 19 -1.00 -17.39 0.90
C VAL A 19 -2.19 -18.25 0.46
N ASN A 20 -2.11 -19.58 0.63
CA ASN A 20 -3.19 -20.47 0.23
C ASN A 20 -4.47 -20.29 1.06
N ASP A 21 -4.34 -19.94 2.33
CA ASP A 21 -5.49 -19.70 3.21
C ASP A 21 -6.13 -18.35 2.91
N VAL A 22 -5.34 -17.33 2.55
CA VAL A 22 -5.83 -16.06 2.00
C VAL A 22 -6.68 -16.30 0.76
N CYS A 23 -6.14 -17.05 -0.22
CA CYS A 23 -6.87 -17.38 -1.46
C CYS A 23 -8.17 -18.12 -1.18
N ALA A 24 -8.14 -19.16 -0.33
CA ALA A 24 -9.33 -19.92 0.03
C ALA A 24 -10.39 -19.04 0.70
N LEU A 25 -9.97 -18.15 1.61
CA LEU A 25 -10.91 -17.23 2.27
C LEU A 25 -11.45 -16.17 1.30
N ALA A 26 -10.63 -15.67 0.34
CA ALA A 26 -11.08 -14.76 -0.71
C ALA A 26 -12.25 -15.36 -1.51
N ILE A 27 -12.13 -16.62 -1.92
CA ILE A 27 -13.21 -17.35 -2.62
C ILE A 27 -14.46 -17.42 -1.76
N VAL A 28 -14.34 -17.81 -0.48
CA VAL A 28 -15.47 -17.89 0.45
C VAL A 28 -16.17 -16.53 0.62
N ARG A 29 -15.43 -15.43 0.52
CA ARG A 29 -15.96 -14.06 0.60
C ARG A 29 -16.48 -13.52 -0.72
N GLY A 30 -16.39 -14.28 -1.80
CA GLY A 30 -16.83 -13.87 -3.14
C GLY A 30 -15.96 -12.76 -3.74
N ILE A 31 -14.68 -12.72 -3.38
CA ILE A 31 -13.69 -11.86 -4.01
C ILE A 31 -13.26 -12.52 -5.32
N ASP A 32 -13.32 -11.77 -6.41
CA ASP A 32 -12.99 -12.25 -7.76
C ASP A 32 -11.49 -12.16 -8.06
N GLU A 33 -10.82 -11.16 -7.48
CA GLU A 33 -9.40 -10.90 -7.72
C GLU A 33 -8.72 -10.35 -6.46
N ILE A 34 -7.52 -10.86 -6.15
CA ILE A 34 -6.65 -10.32 -5.09
C ILE A 34 -5.25 -10.02 -5.63
N CYS A 35 -4.62 -9.01 -5.07
CA CYS A 35 -3.19 -8.75 -5.26
C CYS A 35 -2.47 -8.84 -3.93
N PHE A 36 -1.50 -9.75 -3.82
CA PHE A 36 -0.59 -9.78 -2.67
C PHE A 36 0.34 -8.58 -2.75
N THR A 37 0.56 -7.90 -1.64
CA THR A 37 1.32 -6.66 -1.54
C THR A 37 2.13 -6.63 -0.25
N ASP A 38 2.88 -7.69 0.01
CA ASP A 38 3.70 -7.83 1.21
C ASP A 38 4.76 -6.73 1.32
N HIS A 39 5.15 -6.39 2.56
CA HIS A 39 5.99 -5.22 2.87
C HIS A 39 7.44 -5.35 2.43
N VAL A 40 7.97 -4.25 1.86
CA VAL A 40 9.41 -4.01 1.72
C VAL A 40 9.72 -2.60 2.21
N ASP A 41 10.52 -2.48 3.28
CA ASP A 41 10.93 -1.21 3.89
C ASP A 41 12.45 -1.19 4.11
N PHE A 42 13.20 -0.81 3.09
CA PHE A 42 14.66 -0.74 3.16
C PHE A 42 15.16 0.24 4.21
N GLU A 43 16.24 -0.16 4.91
CA GLU A 43 16.87 0.54 6.04
C GLU A 43 16.03 0.60 7.34
N ILE A 44 14.82 0.07 7.30
CA ILE A 44 14.00 -0.19 8.50
C ILE A 44 14.09 -1.67 8.86
N ARG A 45 13.91 -2.52 7.86
CA ARG A 45 14.02 -3.97 7.98
C ARG A 45 15.23 -4.49 7.22
N PRO A 46 16.01 -5.43 7.78
CA PRO A 46 17.05 -6.11 7.03
C PRO A 46 16.43 -6.91 5.89
N ASP A 47 17.16 -7.04 4.78
CA ASP A 47 16.79 -7.92 3.69
C ASP A 47 16.91 -9.39 4.09
N TRP A 48 16.19 -10.26 3.38
CA TRP A 48 16.22 -11.69 3.61
C TRP A 48 17.66 -12.27 3.54
N ASP A 49 18.48 -11.84 2.60
CA ASP A 49 19.85 -12.31 2.46
C ASP A 49 20.73 -11.88 3.64
N GLU A 50 20.53 -10.70 4.21
CA GLU A 50 21.18 -10.21 5.42
C GLU A 50 20.75 -11.05 6.63
N TYR A 51 19.46 -11.26 6.79
CA TYR A 51 18.89 -12.07 7.86
C TYR A 51 19.35 -13.53 7.80
N ARG A 52 19.38 -14.13 6.63
CA ARG A 52 19.85 -15.51 6.41
C ARG A 52 21.32 -15.67 6.76
N ALA A 53 22.14 -14.66 6.52
CA ALA A 53 23.56 -14.64 6.87
C ALA A 53 23.79 -14.45 8.37
N ASP A 54 23.00 -13.58 9.01
CA ASP A 54 23.04 -13.29 10.44
C ASP A 54 21.63 -13.00 11.01
N PRO A 55 20.92 -14.01 11.54
CA PRO A 55 19.59 -13.81 12.10
C PRO A 55 19.51 -12.82 13.27
N SER A 56 20.64 -12.45 13.87
CA SER A 56 20.66 -11.47 14.97
C SER A 56 20.49 -10.02 14.49
N CYS A 57 20.55 -9.76 13.19
CA CYS A 57 20.35 -8.43 12.61
C CYS A 57 18.90 -7.94 12.68
N ALA A 58 17.92 -8.87 12.78
CA ALA A 58 16.51 -8.53 12.80
C ALA A 58 15.96 -8.44 14.22
N PRO A 59 15.23 -7.37 14.58
CA PRO A 59 14.47 -7.34 15.82
C PRO A 59 13.32 -8.35 15.77
N ILE A 60 12.97 -8.90 16.93
CA ILE A 60 11.78 -9.76 17.06
C ILE A 60 10.62 -8.90 17.52
N ILE A 61 9.59 -8.80 16.69
CA ILE A 61 8.35 -8.06 16.96
C ILE A 61 7.20 -9.07 16.99
N GLU A 62 6.43 -9.09 18.07
CA GLU A 62 5.31 -10.04 18.28
C GLU A 62 5.69 -11.52 18.07
N GLY A 63 6.97 -11.87 18.32
CA GLY A 63 7.47 -13.23 18.20
C GLY A 63 7.93 -13.64 16.79
N GLN A 64 7.91 -12.71 15.82
CA GLN A 64 8.40 -12.90 14.46
C GLN A 64 9.59 -11.97 14.19
N PRO A 65 10.56 -12.38 13.33
CA PRO A 65 11.62 -11.47 12.89
C PRO A 65 11.04 -10.40 11.98
N SER A 66 11.35 -9.12 12.27
CA SER A 66 10.98 -8.00 11.41
C SER A 66 12.00 -7.88 10.28
N ILE A 67 11.64 -8.42 9.11
CA ILE A 67 12.49 -8.55 7.92
C ILE A 67 11.69 -8.22 6.65
N ASN A 68 12.40 -7.87 5.59
CA ASN A 68 11.82 -7.77 4.26
C ASN A 68 11.49 -9.16 3.67
N VAL A 69 10.68 -9.18 2.64
CA VAL A 69 10.20 -10.39 1.96
C VAL A 69 11.35 -11.32 1.53
N ASP A 70 11.17 -12.62 1.72
CA ASP A 70 11.97 -13.64 1.03
C ASP A 70 11.54 -13.73 -0.45
N TYR A 71 12.14 -12.91 -1.30
CA TYR A 71 11.74 -12.77 -2.71
C TYR A 71 11.84 -14.08 -3.50
N GLU A 72 12.86 -14.89 -3.21
CA GLU A 72 13.10 -16.16 -3.91
C GLU A 72 12.01 -17.20 -3.62
N ARG A 73 11.31 -17.07 -2.50
CA ARG A 73 10.15 -17.89 -2.16
C ARG A 73 8.85 -17.22 -2.52
N TYR A 74 8.76 -15.90 -2.40
CA TYR A 74 7.54 -15.13 -2.62
C TYR A 74 6.97 -15.33 -4.03
N PHE A 75 7.74 -14.99 -5.07
CA PHE A 75 7.26 -15.06 -6.46
C PHE A 75 6.81 -16.47 -6.86
N PRO A 76 7.58 -17.54 -6.61
CA PRO A 76 7.10 -18.90 -6.89
C PRO A 76 5.85 -19.29 -6.10
N THR A 77 5.75 -18.88 -4.82
CA THR A 77 4.57 -19.20 -4.00
C THR A 77 3.30 -18.52 -4.54
N ILE A 78 3.38 -17.24 -4.95
CA ILE A 78 2.25 -16.55 -5.55
C ILE A 78 1.88 -17.17 -6.92
N ALA A 79 2.89 -17.56 -7.74
CA ALA A 79 2.66 -18.24 -9.01
C ALA A 79 1.96 -19.60 -8.81
N GLU A 80 2.38 -20.40 -7.83
CA GLU A 80 1.73 -21.67 -7.47
C GLU A 80 0.28 -21.45 -7.00
N ALA A 81 0.03 -20.41 -6.21
CA ALA A 81 -1.33 -20.05 -5.77
C ALA A 81 -2.19 -19.61 -6.96
N ARG A 82 -1.65 -18.81 -7.89
CA ARG A 82 -2.32 -18.42 -9.14
C ARG A 82 -2.78 -19.65 -9.94
N ASP A 83 -1.91 -20.63 -10.11
CA ASP A 83 -2.23 -21.87 -10.85
C ASP A 83 -3.25 -22.72 -10.09
N ARG A 84 -3.08 -22.84 -8.77
CA ARG A 84 -3.95 -23.66 -7.91
C ARG A 84 -5.38 -23.18 -7.87
N PHE A 85 -5.61 -21.89 -7.84
CA PHE A 85 -6.94 -21.29 -7.72
C PHE A 85 -7.50 -20.78 -9.05
N ALA A 86 -6.84 -21.11 -10.17
CA ALA A 86 -7.25 -20.70 -11.51
C ALA A 86 -8.69 -21.09 -11.80
N GLY A 87 -9.49 -20.13 -12.29
CA GLY A 87 -10.92 -20.32 -12.58
C GLY A 87 -11.86 -20.05 -11.40
N GLU A 88 -11.36 -19.95 -10.16
CA GLU A 88 -12.14 -19.57 -8.98
C GLU A 88 -11.75 -18.20 -8.45
N LEU A 89 -10.44 -17.85 -8.50
CA LEU A 89 -9.88 -16.60 -8.04
C LEU A 89 -8.77 -16.15 -8.99
N THR A 90 -8.74 -14.87 -9.33
CA THR A 90 -7.58 -14.25 -9.99
C THR A 90 -6.59 -13.81 -8.91
N VAL A 91 -5.36 -14.32 -8.98
CA VAL A 91 -4.28 -13.97 -8.04
C VAL A 91 -3.23 -13.16 -8.76
N LYS A 92 -2.89 -11.99 -8.21
CA LYS A 92 -1.91 -11.04 -8.73
C LYS A 92 -0.70 -10.93 -7.82
N THR A 93 0.44 -10.65 -8.43
CA THR A 93 1.73 -10.46 -7.76
C THR A 93 2.03 -8.98 -7.65
N GLY A 94 2.21 -8.49 -6.43
CA GLY A 94 2.61 -7.12 -6.16
C GLY A 94 3.49 -7.03 -4.93
N MET A 95 3.79 -5.83 -4.51
CA MET A 95 4.40 -5.51 -3.21
C MET A 95 4.01 -4.11 -2.76
N GLU A 96 4.02 -3.90 -1.45
CA GLU A 96 3.95 -2.58 -0.87
C GLU A 96 5.37 -2.10 -0.52
N PHE A 97 5.81 -1.08 -1.24
CA PHE A 97 7.12 -0.47 -1.08
C PHE A 97 7.05 0.75 -0.15
N GLY A 98 7.62 0.63 1.06
CA GLY A 98 7.79 1.75 1.98
C GLY A 98 9.05 2.54 1.63
N VAL A 99 8.93 3.41 0.62
CA VAL A 99 10.05 4.11 -0.01
C VAL A 99 10.42 5.38 0.73
N GLN A 100 11.71 5.58 0.93
CA GLN A 100 12.30 6.85 1.36
C GLN A 100 13.13 7.44 0.22
N SER A 101 13.26 8.75 0.16
CA SER A 101 14.00 9.41 -0.93
C SER A 101 15.46 8.95 -1.08
N HIS A 102 16.06 8.43 0.00
CA HIS A 102 17.44 7.90 0.00
C HIS A 102 17.51 6.39 -0.29
N THR A 103 16.40 5.66 -0.23
CA THR A 103 16.36 4.21 -0.53
C THR A 103 15.91 3.88 -1.95
N ILE A 104 15.53 4.86 -2.77
CA ILE A 104 14.99 4.69 -4.13
C ILE A 104 15.85 3.71 -4.96
N GLY A 105 17.18 3.89 -4.97
CA GLY A 105 18.07 3.03 -5.76
C GLY A 105 17.99 1.54 -5.40
N ARG A 106 17.71 1.20 -4.14
CA ARG A 106 17.51 -0.20 -3.72
C ARG A 106 16.20 -0.78 -4.28
N PHE A 107 15.15 0.03 -4.35
CA PHE A 107 13.88 -0.38 -4.95
C PHE A 107 13.98 -0.51 -6.48
N ASP A 108 14.75 0.36 -7.14
CA ASP A 108 15.04 0.23 -8.58
C ASP A 108 15.75 -1.09 -8.86
N GLU A 109 16.79 -1.43 -8.09
CA GLU A 109 17.53 -2.69 -8.19
C GLU A 109 16.62 -3.91 -7.93
N LEU A 110 15.75 -3.85 -6.90
CA LEU A 110 14.79 -4.90 -6.59
C LEU A 110 13.81 -5.11 -7.75
N PHE A 111 13.25 -4.02 -8.27
CA PHE A 111 12.28 -4.08 -9.35
C PHE A 111 12.89 -4.69 -10.63
N GLU A 112 14.11 -4.28 -10.98
CA GLU A 112 14.84 -4.81 -12.12
C GLU A 112 15.24 -6.29 -11.94
N ARG A 113 15.64 -6.70 -10.73
CA ARG A 113 16.02 -8.08 -10.41
C ARG A 113 14.90 -9.07 -10.72
N PHE A 114 13.64 -8.67 -10.50
CA PHE A 114 12.47 -9.50 -10.73
C PHE A 114 11.59 -8.96 -11.88
N ALA A 115 12.22 -8.36 -12.90
CA ALA A 115 11.52 -7.85 -14.07
C ALA A 115 10.63 -8.91 -14.72
N GLY A 116 9.37 -8.58 -14.95
CA GLY A 116 8.37 -9.50 -15.53
C GLY A 116 7.55 -10.30 -14.51
N GLU A 117 7.86 -10.21 -13.21
CA GLU A 117 7.07 -10.86 -12.15
C GLU A 117 5.97 -9.94 -11.59
N TRP A 118 6.02 -8.64 -11.89
CA TRP A 118 5.18 -7.62 -11.31
C TRP A 118 3.85 -7.42 -12.05
N ASP A 119 2.73 -7.60 -11.35
CA ASP A 119 1.43 -7.13 -11.82
C ASP A 119 1.12 -5.71 -11.28
N PHE A 120 1.62 -5.39 -10.07
CA PHE A 120 1.23 -4.19 -9.34
C PHE A 120 2.22 -3.84 -8.23
N THR A 121 2.39 -2.56 -7.92
CA THR A 121 3.15 -2.11 -6.75
C THR A 121 2.47 -0.90 -6.09
N ILE A 122 2.50 -0.88 -4.77
CA ILE A 122 2.04 0.25 -3.96
C ILE A 122 3.26 1.06 -3.53
N LEU A 123 3.24 2.36 -3.77
CA LEU A 123 4.18 3.30 -3.17
C LEU A 123 3.61 3.82 -1.86
N SER A 124 4.25 3.48 -0.76
CA SER A 124 3.88 3.90 0.58
C SER A 124 5.00 4.71 1.25
N ILE A 125 4.64 5.59 2.16
CA ILE A 125 5.56 6.27 3.05
C ILE A 125 5.24 5.81 4.48
N HIS A 126 6.05 4.90 5.03
CA HIS A 126 5.90 4.36 6.39
C HIS A 126 6.81 5.05 7.39
N GLN A 127 7.86 5.68 6.89
CA GLN A 127 8.91 6.35 7.65
C GLN A 127 9.52 7.51 6.86
N VAL A 128 10.17 8.41 7.56
CA VAL A 128 10.96 9.50 6.97
C VAL A 128 12.29 9.58 7.70
N GLY A 129 13.42 9.49 6.97
CA GLY A 129 14.75 9.51 7.55
C GLY A 129 14.95 8.39 8.59
N ASN A 130 14.48 7.18 8.27
CA ASN A 130 14.50 5.99 9.12
C ASN A 130 13.75 6.14 10.46
N GLN A 131 12.82 7.10 10.55
CA GLN A 131 11.96 7.31 11.69
C GLN A 131 10.53 6.91 11.33
N GLU A 132 10.02 5.87 12.00
CA GLU A 132 8.70 5.30 11.74
C GLU A 132 7.58 6.11 12.42
N PHE A 133 6.38 6.06 11.85
CA PHE A 133 5.21 6.78 12.38
C PHE A 133 4.52 6.01 13.49
N TRP A 134 4.43 4.68 13.38
CA TRP A 134 3.65 3.83 14.29
C TRP A 134 4.21 3.83 15.72
N ASN A 135 5.53 3.96 15.89
CA ASN A 135 6.18 4.03 17.20
C ASN A 135 6.40 5.48 17.68
N GLY A 136 5.99 6.49 16.88
CA GLY A 136 6.07 7.91 17.21
C GLY A 136 7.46 8.53 17.10
N THR A 137 8.46 7.80 16.62
CA THR A 137 9.84 8.34 16.53
C THR A 137 9.94 9.51 15.55
N PHE A 138 9.16 9.49 14.45
CA PHE A 138 9.11 10.60 13.52
C PHE A 138 8.45 11.85 14.10
N GLN A 139 7.39 11.68 14.89
CA GLN A 139 6.67 12.81 15.51
C GLN A 139 7.44 13.43 16.67
N GLN A 140 8.34 12.67 17.30
CA GLN A 140 9.05 13.12 18.50
C GLN A 140 9.88 14.38 18.24
N GLY A 141 9.62 15.41 19.04
CA GLY A 141 10.32 16.71 18.97
C GLY A 141 9.87 17.62 17.82
N ARG A 142 8.84 17.24 17.07
CA ARG A 142 8.22 18.04 16.00
C ARG A 142 6.84 18.52 16.44
N THR A 143 6.45 19.66 15.96
CA THR A 143 5.05 20.14 16.04
C THR A 143 4.18 19.33 15.07
N GLN A 144 2.85 19.40 15.26
CA GLN A 144 1.88 18.72 14.40
C GLN A 144 2.04 19.14 12.93
N ASP A 145 2.23 20.43 12.67
CA ASP A 145 2.46 20.94 11.32
C ASP A 145 3.76 20.40 10.71
N GLU A 146 4.86 20.37 11.49
CA GLU A 146 6.16 19.90 11.00
C GLU A 146 6.13 18.42 10.58
N TYR A 147 5.53 17.52 11.39
CA TYR A 147 5.53 16.12 11.00
C TYR A 147 4.50 15.80 9.91
N ASN A 148 3.34 16.46 9.90
CA ASN A 148 2.39 16.27 8.81
C ASN A 148 2.94 16.79 7.48
N MET A 149 3.49 18.02 7.46
CA MET A 149 4.11 18.56 6.24
C MET A 149 5.32 17.74 5.80
N GLY A 150 6.20 17.35 6.73
CA GLY A 150 7.36 16.51 6.42
C GLY A 150 7.01 15.16 5.79
N TYR A 151 5.88 14.56 6.18
CA TYR A 151 5.33 13.36 5.56
C TYR A 151 4.99 13.59 4.07
N TYR A 152 4.21 14.64 3.76
CA TYR A 152 3.83 14.93 2.37
C TYR A 152 5.01 15.42 1.53
N GLU A 153 5.96 16.15 2.13
CA GLU A 153 7.19 16.56 1.45
C GLU A 153 8.06 15.37 1.03
N GLU A 154 8.13 14.33 1.88
CA GLU A 154 8.84 13.10 1.52
C GLU A 154 8.10 12.35 0.42
N MET A 155 6.77 12.23 0.51
CA MET A 155 5.94 11.61 -0.51
C MET A 155 6.12 12.29 -1.87
N LEU A 156 6.09 13.62 -1.91
CA LEU A 156 6.32 14.39 -3.14
C LEU A 156 7.71 14.12 -3.74
N ARG A 157 8.75 14.15 -2.88
CA ARG A 157 10.14 13.87 -3.31
C ARG A 157 10.29 12.48 -3.90
N VAL A 158 9.67 11.48 -3.27
CA VAL A 158 9.71 10.09 -3.76
C VAL A 158 8.90 9.96 -5.04
N ALA A 159 7.66 10.47 -5.08
CA ALA A 159 6.80 10.39 -6.27
C ALA A 159 7.42 11.06 -7.51
N GLN A 160 8.22 12.10 -7.32
CA GLN A 160 8.93 12.79 -8.41
C GLN A 160 10.16 12.02 -8.95
N ARG A 161 10.72 11.08 -8.19
CA ARG A 161 12.01 10.46 -8.49
C ARG A 161 11.97 8.96 -8.70
N PHE A 162 10.99 8.27 -8.12
CA PHE A 162 10.81 6.84 -8.22
C PHE A 162 9.76 6.52 -9.28
N ASP A 163 10.01 5.54 -10.16
CA ASP A 163 9.14 5.23 -11.30
C ASP A 163 8.38 3.90 -11.15
N HIS A 164 8.86 2.98 -10.33
CA HIS A 164 8.36 1.61 -10.24
C HIS A 164 7.21 1.46 -9.24
N TRP A 165 6.10 2.17 -9.47
CA TRP A 165 4.89 2.07 -8.68
C TRP A 165 3.63 2.24 -9.52
N SER A 166 2.52 1.71 -9.04
CA SER A 166 1.21 1.77 -9.70
C SER A 166 0.30 2.80 -9.06
N VAL A 167 0.22 2.78 -7.73
CA VAL A 167 -0.60 3.70 -6.93
C VAL A 167 0.13 4.16 -5.68
N LEU A 168 -0.25 5.34 -5.16
CA LEU A 168 0.09 5.77 -3.80
C LEU A 168 -0.85 5.05 -2.83
N GLY A 169 -0.30 4.27 -1.90
CA GLY A 169 -1.02 3.62 -0.82
C GLY A 169 -1.46 4.63 0.24
N HIS A 170 -2.61 4.39 0.89
CA HIS A 170 -3.09 5.16 2.06
C HIS A 170 -2.49 6.57 2.19
N LEU A 171 -2.74 7.40 1.17
CA LEU A 171 -2.11 8.72 0.91
C LEU A 171 -1.96 9.63 2.15
N ASP A 172 -2.83 9.49 3.13
CA ASP A 172 -2.85 10.27 4.35
C ASP A 172 -2.61 9.41 5.62
N LEU A 173 -1.77 8.38 5.50
CA LEU A 173 -1.43 7.43 6.55
C LEU A 173 -1.01 8.09 7.87
N ILE A 174 -0.31 9.22 7.81
CA ILE A 174 0.17 9.94 9.00
C ILE A 174 -0.96 10.26 9.98
N LYS A 175 -2.20 10.44 9.50
CA LYS A 175 -3.39 10.68 10.34
C LYS A 175 -3.69 9.53 11.30
N ARG A 176 -3.35 8.28 10.92
CA ARG A 176 -3.52 7.09 11.76
C ARG A 176 -2.71 7.18 13.05
N TYR A 177 -1.58 7.86 12.99
CA TYR A 177 -0.59 7.96 14.06
C TYR A 177 -0.50 9.37 14.68
N ASP A 178 -1.43 10.27 14.33
CA ASP A 178 -1.47 11.64 14.84
C ASP A 178 -2.14 11.69 16.22
N GLN A 179 -1.31 11.66 17.26
CA GLN A 179 -1.79 11.71 18.66
C GLN A 179 -2.22 13.11 19.11
N ALA A 180 -1.90 14.16 18.36
CA ALA A 180 -2.32 15.52 18.65
C ALA A 180 -3.78 15.79 18.26
N GLY A 181 -4.40 14.85 17.54
CA GLY A 181 -5.78 14.92 17.06
C GLY A 181 -5.89 15.31 15.59
N PRO A 182 -7.10 15.56 15.09
CA PRO A 182 -7.29 15.82 13.67
C PRO A 182 -6.51 17.03 13.16
N TRP A 183 -5.74 16.81 12.10
CA TRP A 183 -5.06 17.88 11.36
C TRP A 183 -5.82 18.14 10.05
N PRO A 184 -6.26 19.39 9.79
CA PRO A 184 -7.12 19.69 8.63
C PRO A 184 -6.45 19.43 7.29
N ASP A 185 -7.12 18.78 6.34
CA ASP A 185 -6.64 18.57 4.97
C ASP A 185 -6.30 19.87 4.26
N ALA A 186 -6.99 20.94 4.58
CA ALA A 186 -6.73 22.28 4.03
C ALA A 186 -5.29 22.74 4.25
N ASN A 187 -4.61 22.29 5.31
CA ASN A 187 -3.23 22.66 5.61
C ASN A 187 -2.23 22.00 4.63
N ALA A 188 -2.57 20.81 4.10
CA ALA A 188 -1.74 20.09 3.14
C ALA A 188 -2.25 20.21 1.70
N ARG A 189 -3.33 20.95 1.46
CA ARG A 189 -4.03 20.93 0.16
C ARG A 189 -3.12 21.18 -1.03
N ASP A 190 -2.23 22.17 -0.92
CA ASP A 190 -1.38 22.58 -2.04
C ASP A 190 -0.34 21.49 -2.36
N ILE A 191 0.36 20.99 -1.35
CA ILE A 191 1.36 19.93 -1.56
C ILE A 191 0.70 18.60 -1.98
N VAL A 192 -0.47 18.26 -1.46
CA VAL A 192 -1.22 17.08 -1.90
C VAL A 192 -1.68 17.25 -3.34
N ALA A 193 -2.10 18.45 -3.77
CA ALA A 193 -2.42 18.69 -5.17
C ALA A 193 -1.20 18.44 -6.07
N GLU A 194 0.00 18.92 -5.69
CA GLU A 194 1.23 18.64 -6.44
C GLU A 194 1.55 17.13 -6.52
N ILE A 195 1.37 16.39 -5.43
CA ILE A 195 1.57 14.93 -5.40
C ILE A 195 0.60 14.24 -6.37
N LEU A 196 -0.68 14.61 -6.33
CA LEU A 196 -1.72 14.03 -7.17
C LEU A 196 -1.53 14.37 -8.65
N GLU A 197 -1.16 15.61 -8.96
CA GLU A 197 -0.81 16.05 -10.32
C GLU A 197 0.40 15.28 -10.86
N GLU A 198 1.41 15.05 -10.01
CA GLU A 198 2.58 14.25 -10.40
C GLU A 198 2.19 12.79 -10.66
N ALA A 199 1.36 12.17 -9.82
CA ALA A 199 0.82 10.84 -10.05
C ALA A 199 0.07 10.76 -11.38
N ILE A 200 -0.84 11.69 -11.63
CA ILE A 200 -1.63 11.75 -12.87
C ILE A 200 -0.71 11.93 -14.09
N ARG A 201 0.24 12.85 -14.03
CA ARG A 201 1.21 13.12 -15.10
C ARG A 201 2.03 11.89 -15.49
N ARG A 202 2.35 11.04 -14.52
CA ARG A 202 3.10 9.79 -14.73
C ARG A 202 2.22 8.61 -15.14
N GLY A 203 0.90 8.78 -15.25
CA GLY A 203 -0.02 7.68 -15.51
C GLY A 203 -0.15 6.72 -14.33
N LYS A 204 0.02 7.23 -13.12
CA LYS A 204 -0.11 6.52 -11.85
C LYS A 204 -1.41 6.91 -11.16
N GLY A 205 -1.73 6.21 -10.06
CA GLY A 205 -2.97 6.43 -9.34
C GLY A 205 -2.82 6.54 -7.83
N ILE A 206 -3.96 6.37 -7.17
CA ILE A 206 -4.05 6.29 -5.71
C ILE A 206 -4.85 5.06 -5.29
N GLU A 207 -4.67 4.66 -4.06
CA GLU A 207 -5.49 3.66 -3.39
C GLU A 207 -6.60 4.33 -2.58
N LEU A 208 -7.80 3.72 -2.52
CA LEU A 208 -8.73 3.86 -1.42
C LEU A 208 -8.53 2.70 -0.46
N ASN A 209 -7.94 2.97 0.71
CA ASN A 209 -7.65 1.97 1.73
C ASN A 209 -8.80 1.88 2.74
N THR A 210 -9.35 0.68 2.94
CA THR A 210 -10.53 0.51 3.79
C THR A 210 -10.20 0.42 5.28
N SER A 211 -8.93 0.38 5.65
CA SER A 211 -8.46 0.24 7.03
C SER A 211 -8.84 1.42 7.93
N SER A 212 -9.21 2.57 7.34
CA SER A 212 -9.70 3.73 8.10
C SER A 212 -10.77 3.37 9.14
N ILE A 213 -11.69 2.46 8.78
CA ILE A 213 -12.74 2.00 9.68
C ILE A 213 -12.16 1.22 10.86
N ARG A 214 -11.24 0.31 10.58
CA ARG A 214 -10.56 -0.53 11.57
C ARG A 214 -9.76 0.30 12.57
N TYR A 215 -9.15 1.38 12.10
CA TYR A 215 -8.38 2.31 12.93
C TYR A 215 -9.22 3.43 13.56
N GLY A 216 -10.54 3.43 13.34
CA GLY A 216 -11.46 4.40 13.94
C GLY A 216 -11.24 5.84 13.44
N LEU A 217 -10.73 6.00 12.23
CA LEU A 217 -10.60 7.32 11.61
C LEU A 217 -11.99 7.90 11.33
N THR A 218 -12.10 9.20 11.39
CA THR A 218 -13.39 9.91 11.20
C THR A 218 -13.81 10.00 9.74
N ASP A 219 -12.88 9.74 8.79
CA ASP A 219 -13.12 9.76 7.35
C ASP A 219 -12.40 8.58 6.67
N LEU A 220 -12.46 8.51 5.36
CA LEU A 220 -11.77 7.54 4.52
C LEU A 220 -10.24 7.77 4.53
N THR A 221 -9.50 6.85 3.96
CA THR A 221 -8.06 6.96 3.67
C THR A 221 -7.82 6.66 2.19
N PRO A 222 -7.52 7.67 1.34
CA PRO A 222 -7.50 9.10 1.65
C PRO A 222 -8.87 9.66 2.04
N SER A 223 -8.86 10.82 2.72
CA SER A 223 -10.10 11.49 3.12
C SER A 223 -11.01 11.81 1.93
N THR A 224 -12.29 11.98 2.22
CA THR A 224 -13.29 12.36 1.20
C THR A 224 -12.90 13.65 0.44
N GLU A 225 -12.27 14.61 1.13
CA GLU A 225 -11.78 15.85 0.49
C GLU A 225 -10.64 15.57 -0.50
N LEU A 226 -9.67 14.75 -0.13
CA LEU A 226 -8.53 14.39 -0.98
C LEU A 226 -8.96 13.53 -2.17
N LEU A 227 -9.92 12.62 -1.99
CA LEU A 227 -10.51 11.85 -3.09
C LEU A 227 -11.22 12.76 -4.10
N ARG A 228 -11.97 13.78 -3.63
CA ARG A 228 -12.58 14.78 -4.51
C ARG A 228 -11.53 15.59 -5.24
N LEU A 229 -10.49 16.02 -4.56
CA LEU A 229 -9.37 16.74 -5.17
C LEU A 229 -8.75 15.91 -6.31
N TYR A 230 -8.45 14.61 -6.07
CA TYR A 230 -7.92 13.71 -7.10
C TYR A 230 -8.82 13.61 -8.33
N ARG A 231 -10.12 13.41 -8.11
CA ARG A 231 -11.11 13.39 -9.19
C ARG A 231 -11.14 14.71 -9.97
N ASP A 232 -11.16 15.83 -9.27
CA ASP A 232 -11.29 17.17 -9.87
C ASP A 232 -10.05 17.57 -10.66
N LEU A 233 -8.87 17.05 -10.30
CA LEU A 233 -7.62 17.13 -11.07
C LEU A 233 -7.59 16.19 -12.28
N GLY A 234 -8.60 15.34 -12.45
CA GLY A 234 -8.70 14.40 -13.58
C GLY A 234 -8.10 13.02 -13.33
N GLY A 235 -7.83 12.67 -12.06
CA GLY A 235 -7.35 11.36 -11.66
C GLY A 235 -8.39 10.27 -11.92
N ARG A 236 -7.95 9.15 -12.50
CA ARG A 236 -8.82 8.02 -12.89
C ARG A 236 -8.35 6.68 -12.37
N ILE A 237 -7.04 6.50 -12.18
CA ILE A 237 -6.46 5.24 -11.71
C ILE A 237 -6.65 5.18 -10.20
N LEU A 238 -7.56 4.31 -9.76
CA LEU A 238 -7.90 4.17 -8.35
C LEU A 238 -8.14 2.69 -8.03
N THR A 239 -7.37 2.14 -7.10
CA THR A 239 -7.57 0.80 -6.55
C THR A 239 -8.32 0.85 -5.21
N ILE A 240 -8.84 -0.28 -4.77
CA ILE A 240 -9.42 -0.43 -3.44
C ILE A 240 -8.67 -1.55 -2.74
N GLY A 241 -8.15 -1.28 -1.55
CA GLY A 241 -7.39 -2.24 -0.77
C GLY A 241 -7.88 -2.34 0.67
N SER A 242 -7.89 -3.57 1.22
CA SER A 242 -8.29 -3.78 2.61
C SER A 242 -7.14 -3.60 3.61
N ASP A 243 -5.90 -3.63 3.14
CA ASP A 243 -4.70 -3.58 3.98
C ASP A 243 -4.74 -4.73 5.01
N SER A 244 -5.04 -5.93 4.47
CA SER A 244 -5.37 -7.12 5.28
C SER A 244 -4.11 -7.80 5.78
N HIS A 245 -3.93 -7.89 7.10
CA HIS A 245 -2.87 -8.64 7.77
C HIS A 245 -3.41 -9.85 8.54
N LYS A 246 -4.74 -9.99 8.61
CA LYS A 246 -5.45 -11.03 9.37
C LYS A 246 -6.68 -11.48 8.62
N PRO A 247 -7.15 -12.74 8.85
CA PRO A 247 -8.34 -13.26 8.15
C PRO A 247 -9.54 -12.31 8.18
N GLU A 248 -9.84 -11.70 9.32
CA GLU A 248 -11.00 -10.80 9.49
C GLU A 248 -10.96 -9.55 8.64
N HIS A 249 -9.77 -9.11 8.21
CA HIS A 249 -9.56 -7.89 7.44
C HIS A 249 -9.72 -8.09 5.92
N LEU A 250 -9.51 -9.30 5.39
CA LEU A 250 -9.49 -9.56 3.95
C LEU A 250 -10.82 -9.13 3.29
N GLY A 251 -10.76 -8.25 2.31
CA GLY A 251 -11.92 -7.71 1.61
C GLY A 251 -12.85 -6.86 2.46
N ALA A 252 -12.46 -6.54 3.70
CA ALA A 252 -13.31 -5.82 4.65
C ALA A 252 -13.72 -4.45 4.10
N HIS A 253 -15.03 -4.18 4.14
CA HIS A 253 -15.65 -2.91 3.74
C HIS A 253 -15.54 -2.53 2.26
N ILE A 254 -14.90 -3.29 1.38
CA ILE A 254 -14.74 -2.96 -0.05
C ILE A 254 -16.10 -2.68 -0.73
N PRO A 255 -17.16 -3.47 -0.56
CA PRO A 255 -18.45 -3.16 -1.18
C PRO A 255 -19.01 -1.78 -0.76
N MET A 256 -18.86 -1.43 0.52
CA MET A 256 -19.30 -0.14 1.04
C MET A 256 -18.46 1.00 0.45
N MET A 257 -17.14 0.81 0.32
CA MET A 257 -16.24 1.81 -0.25
C MET A 257 -16.52 2.07 -1.73
N ARG A 258 -16.93 1.06 -2.48
CA ARG A 258 -17.38 1.25 -3.86
C ARG A 258 -18.59 2.19 -3.95
N GLU A 259 -19.57 2.05 -3.06
CA GLU A 259 -20.71 2.98 -3.01
C GLU A 259 -20.27 4.40 -2.60
N ARG A 260 -19.34 4.52 -1.66
CA ARG A 260 -18.77 5.82 -1.29
C ARG A 260 -18.04 6.50 -2.44
N LEU A 261 -17.30 5.74 -3.25
CA LEU A 261 -16.65 6.28 -4.46
C LEU A 261 -17.69 6.80 -5.47
N LYS A 262 -18.81 6.11 -5.66
CA LYS A 262 -19.92 6.60 -6.51
C LYS A 262 -20.50 7.90 -5.97
N ASP A 263 -20.72 7.99 -4.65
CA ASP A 263 -21.21 9.22 -3.99
C ASP A 263 -20.23 10.40 -4.16
N ILE A 264 -18.93 10.11 -4.19
CA ILE A 264 -17.88 11.10 -4.46
C ILE A 264 -17.90 11.51 -5.94
N GLY A 265 -18.37 10.64 -6.85
CA GLY A 265 -18.51 10.89 -8.28
C GLY A 265 -17.53 10.12 -9.17
N PHE A 266 -16.85 9.09 -8.63
CA PHE A 266 -16.12 8.13 -9.45
C PHE A 266 -17.09 7.18 -10.14
N THR A 267 -16.75 6.74 -11.35
CA THR A 267 -17.55 5.78 -12.14
C THR A 267 -16.83 4.45 -12.34
N GLU A 268 -15.53 4.43 -12.10
CA GLU A 268 -14.64 3.30 -12.36
C GLU A 268 -13.63 3.16 -11.21
N PHE A 269 -13.11 1.95 -11.06
CA PHE A 269 -11.93 1.61 -10.28
C PHE A 269 -11.01 0.75 -11.15
N CYS A 270 -9.78 0.50 -10.69
CA CYS A 270 -8.80 -0.28 -11.46
C CYS A 270 -8.37 -1.55 -10.73
N THR A 271 -8.09 -2.58 -11.51
CA THR A 271 -7.16 -3.66 -11.20
C THR A 271 -5.93 -3.52 -12.09
N PHE A 272 -4.94 -4.42 -11.96
CA PHE A 272 -3.71 -4.32 -12.73
C PHE A 272 -3.30 -5.68 -13.34
N GLN A 273 -2.63 -5.59 -14.48
CA GLN A 273 -1.95 -6.70 -15.13
C GLN A 273 -0.65 -6.18 -15.73
N ASP A 274 0.48 -6.82 -15.40
CA ASP A 274 1.80 -6.45 -15.93
C ASP A 274 2.09 -4.93 -15.75
N MET A 275 1.78 -4.38 -14.58
CA MET A 275 1.87 -2.95 -14.21
C MET A 275 0.92 -2.00 -14.95
N GLU A 276 0.01 -2.50 -15.79
CA GLU A 276 -0.94 -1.68 -16.56
C GLU A 276 -2.34 -1.70 -15.93
N PRO A 277 -3.02 -0.55 -15.81
CA PRO A 277 -4.33 -0.47 -15.18
C PRO A 277 -5.45 -1.00 -16.08
N MET A 278 -6.31 -1.83 -15.50
CA MET A 278 -7.53 -2.36 -16.11
C MET A 278 -8.76 -1.74 -15.45
N PHE A 279 -9.58 -1.01 -16.22
CA PHE A 279 -10.71 -0.26 -15.69
C PHE A 279 -11.99 -1.10 -15.58
N HIS A 280 -12.65 -0.99 -14.43
CA HIS A 280 -13.91 -1.66 -14.11
C HIS A 280 -14.95 -0.65 -13.62
N LYS A 281 -16.22 -0.87 -13.96
CA LYS A 281 -17.32 -0.04 -13.42
C LYS A 281 -17.50 -0.28 -11.92
N LEU A 282 -17.70 0.78 -11.20
CA LEU A 282 -18.09 0.75 -9.79
C LEU A 282 -19.50 0.19 -9.58
#